data_0a81b93d707f568747168df9caa32685
#
_entry.id   0a81b93d707f568747168df9caa32685
#
_cell.length_a   1.000
_cell.length_b   1.000
_cell.length_c   1.000
_cell.angle_alpha   90.00
_cell.angle_beta   90.00
_cell.angle_gamma   90.00
#
_symmetry.space_group_name_H-M   'P 1'
#
loop_
_entity.id
_entity.type
_entity.pdbx_description
1 polymer ?
#
loop_
_entity_poly.entity_id
_entity_poly.type
_entity_poly.pdbx_seq_one_letter_code
_entity_poly.pdbx_strand_id
1 'polypeptide(L)'
;MYVSNFRGKNRLYKNNGDGTFTDVAEELSVSNPISSFPAWFWDFDNDGNLDIFVASYSGNIEQLAAYKSNEPAEFEKLCLYKNNGKGGFVEIAGKVGLNDPVLPMGSNFGDINNDGYLDFYLGTGDPGYGSLMPNLMYLNKGGKQFVDVTMASRLGHLQKGHAVAFADLDNDGDLDLFEQLGGAYPGDGYRDALFENPGSDNSSISIKIIGETTNTSAIGVKIKLDVTENGANRSIYRHVNSGGSFGANPLRQCIGTGKAKVINTMEVYWPTTDKVQRFHNIKAGTMIEVREGSDELKFIGIN
;
A
#
# COMPACT_ATOMS: atom_id res chain seq x y z
N MET A 1 -3.91 15.78 -4.31
CA MET A 1 -5.02 14.83 -4.03
C MET A 1 -5.39 14.13 -5.31
N TYR A 2 -5.44 12.77 -5.32
CA TYR A 2 -5.93 12.00 -6.46
C TYR A 2 -7.37 11.54 -6.18
N VAL A 3 -8.22 11.64 -7.19
CA VAL A 3 -9.63 11.24 -7.11
C VAL A 3 -9.90 10.26 -8.25
N SER A 4 -10.14 9.01 -7.88
CA SER A 4 -10.60 7.98 -8.81
C SER A 4 -12.08 8.16 -9.12
N ASN A 5 -12.46 7.95 -10.37
CA ASN A 5 -13.84 8.13 -10.83
C ASN A 5 -14.38 6.83 -11.45
N PHE A 6 -15.59 6.47 -11.05
CA PHE A 6 -16.34 5.40 -11.69
C PHE A 6 -17.00 5.93 -12.97
N ARG A 7 -16.61 5.39 -14.13
CA ARG A 7 -17.09 5.79 -15.48
C ARG A 7 -16.76 7.23 -15.86
N GLY A 8 -15.52 7.66 -15.55
CA GLY A 8 -15.03 8.98 -15.93
C GLY A 8 -13.53 9.11 -15.70
N LYS A 9 -12.90 10.13 -16.31
CA LYS A 9 -11.49 10.40 -16.12
C LYS A 9 -11.16 10.74 -14.67
N ASN A 10 -10.09 10.17 -14.15
CA ASN A 10 -9.57 10.47 -12.82
C ASN A 10 -8.99 11.90 -12.76
N ARG A 11 -8.90 12.44 -11.55
CA ARG A 11 -8.42 13.78 -11.30
C ARG A 11 -7.21 13.78 -10.37
N LEU A 12 -6.23 14.63 -10.68
CA LEU A 12 -5.09 14.90 -9.81
C LEU A 12 -5.08 16.39 -9.47
N TYR A 13 -5.44 16.71 -8.25
CA TYR A 13 -5.49 18.09 -7.78
C TYR A 13 -4.16 18.49 -7.11
N LYS A 14 -3.47 19.44 -7.74
CA LYS A 14 -2.31 20.13 -7.18
C LYS A 14 -2.79 21.28 -6.30
N ASN A 15 -2.27 21.34 -5.07
CA ASN A 15 -2.52 22.47 -4.17
C ASN A 15 -1.71 23.69 -4.64
N ASN A 16 -2.36 24.83 -4.82
CA ASN A 16 -1.74 26.08 -5.23
C ASN A 16 -1.14 26.87 -4.07
N GLY A 17 -1.41 26.46 -2.81
CA GLY A 17 -0.92 27.12 -1.60
C GLY A 17 -1.74 28.32 -1.13
N ASP A 18 -2.78 28.70 -1.86
CA ASP A 18 -3.69 29.83 -1.58
C ASP A 18 -5.11 29.37 -1.21
N GLY A 19 -5.29 28.08 -0.90
CA GLY A 19 -6.60 27.48 -0.64
C GLY A 19 -7.32 26.97 -1.88
N THR A 20 -6.74 27.13 -3.08
CA THR A 20 -7.28 26.62 -4.33
C THR A 20 -6.49 25.39 -4.83
N PHE A 21 -7.07 24.68 -5.79
CA PHE A 21 -6.47 23.51 -6.41
C PHE A 21 -6.59 23.57 -7.92
N THR A 22 -5.58 23.08 -8.63
CA THR A 22 -5.60 22.92 -10.08
C THR A 22 -5.62 21.44 -10.43
N ASP A 23 -6.54 21.01 -11.29
CA ASP A 23 -6.54 19.66 -11.84
C ASP A 23 -5.46 19.54 -12.91
N VAL A 24 -4.50 18.66 -12.67
CA VAL A 24 -3.34 18.43 -13.56
C VAL A 24 -3.31 17.00 -14.12
N ALA A 25 -4.40 16.22 -13.97
CA ALA A 25 -4.42 14.81 -14.37
C ALA A 25 -4.18 14.59 -15.86
N GLU A 26 -4.79 15.41 -16.72
CA GLU A 26 -4.60 15.33 -18.16
C GLU A 26 -3.19 15.76 -18.57
N GLU A 27 -2.70 16.87 -18.02
CA GLU A 27 -1.35 17.38 -18.26
C GLU A 27 -0.28 16.35 -17.91
N LEU A 28 -0.45 15.65 -16.79
CA LEU A 28 0.48 14.66 -16.29
C LEU A 28 0.17 13.22 -16.79
N SER A 29 -0.86 13.05 -17.64
CA SER A 29 -1.26 11.78 -18.23
C SER A 29 -1.60 10.69 -17.19
N VAL A 30 -2.28 11.08 -16.09
CA VAL A 30 -2.66 10.19 -14.98
C VAL A 30 -4.17 10.07 -14.80
N SER A 31 -4.94 10.27 -15.86
CA SER A 31 -6.41 10.30 -15.83
C SER A 31 -7.08 8.93 -16.06
N ASN A 32 -6.32 7.89 -16.37
CA ASN A 32 -6.82 6.51 -16.55
C ASN A 32 -6.69 5.71 -15.24
N PRO A 33 -7.36 4.53 -15.13
CA PRO A 33 -8.40 3.99 -16.01
C PRO A 33 -9.71 4.79 -15.94
N ILE A 34 -10.62 4.58 -16.91
CA ILE A 34 -11.90 5.34 -16.98
C ILE A 34 -12.91 4.84 -15.95
N SER A 35 -12.94 3.51 -15.71
CA SER A 35 -13.70 2.94 -14.61
C SER A 35 -12.75 2.55 -13.51
N SER A 36 -12.55 3.42 -12.55
CA SER A 36 -11.62 3.18 -11.44
C SER A 36 -12.32 3.27 -10.10
N PHE A 37 -11.75 2.59 -9.10
CA PHE A 37 -12.32 2.57 -7.76
C PHE A 37 -11.23 2.76 -6.69
N PRO A 38 -10.41 1.75 -6.25
CA PRO A 38 -9.35 1.99 -5.30
C PRO A 38 -8.22 2.79 -5.91
N ALA A 39 -7.72 3.77 -5.15
CA ALA A 39 -6.52 4.51 -5.52
C ALA A 39 -5.81 5.02 -4.27
N TRP A 40 -4.47 5.04 -4.33
CA TRP A 40 -3.64 5.58 -3.24
C TRP A 40 -2.30 6.10 -3.74
N PHE A 41 -1.65 6.89 -2.87
CA PHE A 41 -0.25 7.25 -3.01
C PHE A 41 0.61 6.34 -2.13
N TRP A 42 1.72 5.88 -2.67
CA TRP A 42 2.73 5.08 -1.98
C TRP A 42 4.10 5.25 -2.63
N ASP A 43 5.15 4.81 -1.97
CA ASP A 43 6.49 4.69 -2.54
C ASP A 43 6.77 3.19 -2.70
N PHE A 44 6.44 2.61 -3.86
CA PHE A 44 6.49 1.17 -4.05
C PHE A 44 7.90 0.66 -4.29
N ASP A 45 8.82 1.51 -4.75
CA ASP A 45 10.18 1.10 -5.11
C ASP A 45 11.28 1.72 -4.21
N ASN A 46 10.88 2.39 -3.14
CA ASN A 46 11.77 3.02 -2.16
C ASN A 46 12.72 4.05 -2.78
N ASP A 47 12.25 4.86 -3.75
CA ASP A 47 13.02 5.95 -4.34
C ASP A 47 12.80 7.31 -3.65
N GLY A 48 11.91 7.36 -2.66
CA GLY A 48 11.57 8.54 -1.86
C GLY A 48 10.50 9.43 -2.49
N ASN A 49 9.98 9.07 -3.66
CA ASN A 49 8.89 9.77 -4.32
C ASN A 49 7.58 8.98 -4.20
N LEU A 50 6.47 9.70 -4.05
CA LEU A 50 5.16 9.04 -4.04
C LEU A 50 4.69 8.75 -5.45
N ASP A 51 4.36 7.50 -5.70
CA ASP A 51 3.72 6.97 -6.89
C ASP A 51 2.21 6.91 -6.72
N ILE A 52 1.47 6.69 -7.80
CA ILE A 52 0.02 6.55 -7.76
C ILE A 52 -0.35 5.16 -8.25
N PHE A 53 -1.04 4.39 -7.41
CA PHE A 53 -1.75 3.19 -7.80
C PHE A 53 -3.23 3.53 -8.00
N VAL A 54 -3.81 3.02 -9.07
CA VAL A 54 -5.26 3.10 -9.30
C VAL A 54 -5.74 1.85 -10.01
N ALA A 55 -6.68 1.15 -9.39
CA ALA A 55 -7.23 -0.08 -9.95
C ALA A 55 -8.43 0.21 -10.85
N SER A 56 -8.52 -0.51 -11.97
CA SER A 56 -9.74 -0.52 -12.78
C SER A 56 -10.85 -1.29 -12.06
N TYR A 57 -12.10 -0.89 -12.31
CA TYR A 57 -13.29 -1.56 -11.81
C TYR A 57 -14.16 -1.97 -13.00
N SER A 58 -13.58 -2.81 -13.87
CA SER A 58 -14.21 -3.21 -15.14
C SER A 58 -13.97 -4.67 -15.52
N GLY A 59 -13.15 -5.39 -14.77
CA GLY A 59 -12.87 -6.82 -15.01
C GLY A 59 -14.07 -7.71 -14.69
N ASN A 60 -14.09 -8.91 -15.30
CA ASN A 60 -15.03 -9.97 -14.99
C ASN A 60 -14.36 -11.35 -15.07
N ILE A 61 -15.08 -12.39 -14.60
CA ILE A 61 -14.52 -13.75 -14.54
C ILE A 61 -14.21 -14.35 -15.92
N GLU A 62 -14.98 -14.01 -16.95
CA GLU A 62 -14.78 -14.50 -18.32
C GLU A 62 -13.46 -13.93 -18.88
N GLN A 63 -13.23 -12.63 -18.70
CA GLN A 63 -11.97 -11.97 -19.09
C GLN A 63 -10.78 -12.53 -18.33
N LEU A 64 -10.92 -12.76 -17.02
CA LEU A 64 -9.86 -13.38 -16.22
C LEU A 64 -9.55 -14.80 -16.70
N ALA A 65 -10.57 -15.61 -16.96
CA ALA A 65 -10.40 -16.98 -17.47
C ALA A 65 -9.71 -16.98 -18.84
N ALA A 66 -10.17 -16.15 -19.76
CA ALA A 66 -9.54 -16.01 -21.08
C ALA A 66 -8.07 -15.57 -20.96
N TYR A 67 -7.79 -14.54 -20.14
CA TYR A 67 -6.44 -14.05 -19.90
C TYR A 67 -5.51 -15.15 -19.35
N LYS A 68 -5.95 -15.88 -18.31
CA LYS A 68 -5.16 -16.97 -17.69
C LYS A 68 -5.00 -18.18 -18.64
N SER A 69 -5.88 -18.35 -19.64
CA SER A 69 -5.79 -19.37 -20.68
C SER A 69 -5.00 -18.92 -21.92
N ASN A 70 -4.41 -17.71 -21.90
CA ASN A 70 -3.72 -17.09 -23.03
C ASN A 70 -4.64 -16.88 -24.26
N GLU A 71 -5.93 -16.69 -24.05
CA GLU A 71 -6.88 -16.31 -25.07
C GLU A 71 -7.07 -14.80 -25.14
N PRO A 72 -7.50 -14.23 -26.27
CA PRO A 72 -7.76 -12.81 -26.39
C PRO A 72 -8.80 -12.34 -25.38
N ALA A 73 -8.46 -11.33 -24.59
CA ALA A 73 -9.37 -10.68 -23.66
C ALA A 73 -9.13 -9.17 -23.68
N GLU A 74 -10.21 -8.42 -23.94
CA GLU A 74 -10.19 -6.97 -23.87
C GLU A 74 -10.77 -6.52 -22.53
N PHE A 75 -9.98 -5.78 -21.76
CA PHE A 75 -10.39 -5.21 -20.47
C PHE A 75 -9.57 -3.95 -20.17
N GLU A 76 -10.11 -3.12 -19.33
CA GLU A 76 -9.39 -1.94 -18.84
C GLU A 76 -8.43 -2.35 -17.71
N LYS A 77 -7.15 -2.04 -17.88
CA LYS A 77 -6.10 -2.40 -16.93
C LYS A 77 -6.04 -1.40 -15.77
N LEU A 78 -5.61 -1.88 -14.61
CA LEU A 78 -5.15 -1.00 -13.55
C LEU A 78 -3.92 -0.20 -14.01
N CYS A 79 -3.65 0.92 -13.36
CA CYS A 79 -2.47 1.75 -13.64
C CYS A 79 -1.58 1.87 -12.41
N LEU A 80 -0.28 1.83 -12.64
CA LEU A 80 0.74 2.22 -11.68
C LEU A 80 1.57 3.34 -12.30
N TYR A 81 1.36 4.54 -11.81
CA TYR A 81 2.06 5.73 -12.28
C TYR A 81 3.28 6.00 -11.40
N LYS A 82 4.45 5.64 -11.89
CA LYS A 82 5.71 5.93 -11.23
C LYS A 82 6.06 7.41 -11.36
N ASN A 83 6.33 8.04 -10.23
CA ASN A 83 6.83 9.41 -10.16
C ASN A 83 8.28 9.46 -10.67
N ASN A 84 8.59 10.38 -11.57
CA ASN A 84 9.93 10.52 -12.16
C ASN A 84 10.87 11.45 -11.34
N GLY A 85 10.44 11.91 -10.17
CA GLY A 85 11.18 12.86 -9.33
C GLY A 85 11.36 14.26 -9.91
N LYS A 86 10.71 14.55 -11.07
CA LYS A 86 10.81 15.83 -11.79
C LYS A 86 9.45 16.48 -12.04
N GLY A 87 8.44 16.05 -11.29
CA GLY A 87 7.07 16.57 -11.36
C GLY A 87 6.18 15.89 -12.41
N GLY A 88 6.58 14.76 -12.98
CA GLY A 88 5.79 13.98 -13.92
C GLY A 88 5.67 12.52 -13.51
N PHE A 89 4.84 11.76 -14.22
CA PHE A 89 4.58 10.34 -13.99
C PHE A 89 4.77 9.52 -15.26
N VAL A 90 5.06 8.23 -15.10
CA VAL A 90 5.14 7.26 -16.19
C VAL A 90 4.30 6.04 -15.81
N GLU A 91 3.35 5.66 -16.66
CA GLU A 91 2.58 4.42 -16.48
C GLU A 91 3.48 3.20 -16.70
N ILE A 92 3.54 2.30 -15.72
CA ILE A 92 4.44 1.14 -15.75
C ILE A 92 3.78 -0.20 -15.35
N ALA A 93 2.48 -0.24 -15.04
CA ALA A 93 1.82 -1.45 -14.53
C ALA A 93 2.16 -2.69 -15.34
N GLY A 94 2.05 -2.60 -16.67
CA GLY A 94 2.38 -3.70 -17.55
C GLY A 94 3.84 -4.15 -17.51
N LYS A 95 4.77 -3.22 -17.26
CA LYS A 95 6.21 -3.51 -17.19
C LYS A 95 6.60 -4.23 -15.91
N VAL A 96 5.83 -4.01 -14.83
CA VAL A 96 6.09 -4.59 -13.52
C VAL A 96 5.19 -5.79 -13.20
N GLY A 97 4.47 -6.34 -14.20
CA GLY A 97 3.72 -7.59 -14.07
C GLY A 97 2.25 -7.43 -13.66
N LEU A 98 1.72 -6.21 -13.63
CA LEU A 98 0.33 -5.92 -13.27
C LEU A 98 -0.55 -5.87 -14.53
N ASN A 99 -0.92 -7.03 -15.06
CA ASN A 99 -1.64 -7.15 -16.33
C ASN A 99 -3.00 -7.84 -16.21
N ASP A 100 -3.35 -8.36 -15.04
CA ASP A 100 -4.59 -9.12 -14.86
C ASP A 100 -5.83 -8.23 -14.97
N PRO A 101 -6.94 -8.74 -15.49
CA PRO A 101 -8.24 -8.10 -15.31
C PRO A 101 -8.62 -8.15 -13.85
N VAL A 102 -9.01 -7.00 -13.29
CA VAL A 102 -9.35 -6.86 -11.87
C VAL A 102 -10.69 -6.17 -11.68
N LEU A 103 -11.34 -6.46 -10.57
CA LEU A 103 -12.63 -5.85 -10.18
C LEU A 103 -12.61 -5.56 -8.67
N PRO A 104 -11.62 -4.79 -8.16
CA PRO A 104 -11.49 -4.59 -6.73
C PRO A 104 -12.43 -3.52 -6.19
N MET A 105 -13.01 -3.80 -5.02
CA MET A 105 -13.77 -2.84 -4.25
C MET A 105 -12.94 -2.29 -3.11
N GLY A 106 -12.62 -3.09 -2.10
CA GLY A 106 -11.67 -2.75 -1.06
C GLY A 106 -10.27 -3.20 -1.40
N SER A 107 -9.29 -2.39 -1.12
CA SER A 107 -7.89 -2.70 -1.42
C SER A 107 -6.96 -1.93 -0.53
N ASN A 108 -5.87 -2.55 -0.13
CA ASN A 108 -4.88 -1.91 0.72
C ASN A 108 -3.48 -2.47 0.45
N PHE A 109 -2.47 -1.83 1.03
CA PHE A 109 -1.07 -2.19 0.87
C PHE A 109 -0.37 -2.30 2.23
N GLY A 110 0.63 -3.16 2.30
CA GLY A 110 1.46 -3.42 3.47
C GLY A 110 2.66 -4.26 3.10
N ASP A 111 3.66 -4.30 3.93
CA ASP A 111 4.87 -5.11 3.75
C ASP A 111 4.66 -6.47 4.44
N ILE A 112 4.02 -7.41 3.75
CA ILE A 112 3.55 -8.68 4.37
C ILE A 112 4.70 -9.65 4.68
N ASN A 113 5.84 -9.51 4.00
CA ASN A 113 6.99 -10.38 4.14
C ASN A 113 8.19 -9.70 4.83
N ASN A 114 8.00 -8.46 5.30
CA ASN A 114 9.01 -7.65 5.99
C ASN A 114 10.30 -7.45 5.19
N ASP A 115 10.24 -7.44 3.85
CA ASP A 115 11.41 -7.19 3.01
C ASP A 115 11.71 -5.70 2.77
N GLY A 116 10.83 -4.82 3.26
CA GLY A 116 10.95 -3.37 3.14
C GLY A 116 10.27 -2.79 1.91
N TYR A 117 9.67 -3.60 1.05
CA TYR A 117 8.87 -3.15 -0.10
C TYR A 117 7.38 -3.38 0.16
N LEU A 118 6.55 -2.45 -0.31
CA LEU A 118 5.11 -2.52 -0.09
C LEU A 118 4.46 -3.48 -1.08
N ASP A 119 3.78 -4.48 -0.54
CA ASP A 119 2.89 -5.41 -1.22
C ASP A 119 1.47 -4.87 -1.23
N PHE A 120 0.53 -5.51 -1.95
CA PHE A 120 -0.87 -5.09 -1.88
C PHE A 120 -1.85 -6.24 -2.08
N TYR A 121 -3.05 -6.05 -1.54
CA TYR A 121 -4.17 -6.98 -1.66
C TYR A 121 -5.39 -6.28 -2.24
N LEU A 122 -6.05 -6.95 -3.18
CA LEU A 122 -7.27 -6.49 -3.81
C LEU A 122 -8.44 -7.38 -3.37
N GLY A 123 -9.35 -6.81 -2.60
CA GLY A 123 -10.65 -7.42 -2.31
C GLY A 123 -11.55 -7.24 -3.52
N THR A 124 -11.90 -8.32 -4.21
CA THR A 124 -12.54 -8.29 -5.53
C THR A 124 -14.01 -8.63 -5.48
N GLY A 125 -14.72 -8.21 -6.50
CA GLY A 125 -16.13 -8.49 -6.74
C GLY A 125 -16.99 -7.24 -6.85
N ASP A 126 -18.16 -7.39 -7.42
CA ASP A 126 -19.21 -6.39 -7.49
C ASP A 126 -20.51 -6.92 -6.81
N PRO A 127 -21.57 -6.11 -6.67
CA PRO A 127 -22.83 -6.56 -6.09
C PRO A 127 -23.48 -7.74 -6.79
N GLY A 128 -23.18 -8.00 -8.07
CA GLY A 128 -23.79 -9.09 -8.83
C GLY A 128 -23.45 -10.48 -8.29
N TYR A 129 -24.42 -11.38 -8.19
CA TYR A 129 -24.17 -12.77 -7.76
C TYR A 129 -23.23 -13.55 -8.67
N GLY A 130 -23.13 -13.17 -9.94
CA GLY A 130 -22.26 -13.81 -10.93
C GLY A 130 -20.80 -13.32 -10.89
N SER A 131 -20.50 -12.29 -10.14
CA SER A 131 -19.16 -11.70 -10.08
C SER A 131 -18.26 -12.43 -9.08
N LEU A 132 -17.90 -13.66 -9.43
CA LEU A 132 -17.03 -14.52 -8.64
C LEU A 132 -15.58 -14.38 -9.16
N MET A 133 -14.84 -13.41 -8.63
CA MET A 133 -13.42 -13.24 -8.91
C MET A 133 -12.63 -13.52 -7.65
N PRO A 134 -11.47 -14.18 -7.72
CA PRO A 134 -10.63 -14.35 -6.54
C PRO A 134 -10.13 -12.99 -6.06
N ASN A 135 -10.06 -12.83 -4.75
CA ASN A 135 -9.27 -11.78 -4.15
C ASN A 135 -7.80 -12.00 -4.48
N LEU A 136 -7.02 -10.95 -4.68
CA LEU A 136 -5.69 -11.05 -5.29
C LEU A 136 -4.61 -10.50 -4.36
N MET A 137 -3.55 -11.29 -4.13
CA MET A 137 -2.37 -10.87 -3.38
C MET A 137 -1.16 -10.75 -4.31
N TYR A 138 -0.55 -9.58 -4.32
CA TYR A 138 0.66 -9.29 -5.09
C TYR A 138 1.83 -8.97 -4.18
N LEU A 139 2.93 -9.73 -4.33
CA LEU A 139 4.20 -9.42 -3.70
C LEU A 139 5.08 -8.54 -4.58
N ASN A 140 5.63 -7.52 -3.99
CA ASN A 140 6.61 -6.63 -4.59
C ASN A 140 8.02 -7.25 -4.53
N LYS A 141 8.64 -7.49 -5.64
CA LYS A 141 10.00 -8.02 -5.73
C LYS A 141 11.01 -6.90 -5.93
N GLY A 142 11.35 -6.24 -4.81
CA GLY A 142 12.41 -5.25 -4.76
C GLY A 142 12.13 -3.97 -5.54
N GLY A 143 10.88 -3.53 -5.65
CA GLY A 143 10.48 -2.34 -6.39
C GLY A 143 10.54 -2.49 -7.92
N LYS A 144 10.71 -3.71 -8.44
CA LYS A 144 10.93 -3.95 -9.87
C LYS A 144 9.84 -4.75 -10.54
N GLN A 145 9.15 -5.58 -9.80
CA GLN A 145 8.13 -6.47 -10.31
C GLN A 145 7.13 -6.82 -9.21
N PHE A 146 5.88 -6.94 -9.57
CA PHE A 146 4.86 -7.56 -8.73
C PHE A 146 4.58 -8.98 -9.22
N VAL A 147 4.45 -9.90 -8.27
CA VAL A 147 4.17 -11.31 -8.54
C VAL A 147 2.84 -11.68 -7.87
N ASP A 148 1.92 -12.20 -8.68
CA ASP A 148 0.69 -12.78 -8.16
C ASP A 148 1.02 -14.04 -7.33
N VAL A 149 0.79 -13.95 -6.03
CA VAL A 149 0.99 -15.04 -5.08
C VAL A 149 -0.32 -15.54 -4.47
N THR A 150 -1.43 -15.11 -5.01
CA THR A 150 -2.79 -15.37 -4.53
C THR A 150 -3.01 -16.84 -4.14
N MET A 151 -2.69 -17.75 -5.06
CA MET A 151 -2.90 -19.18 -4.79
C MET A 151 -1.83 -19.75 -3.87
N ALA A 152 -0.58 -19.30 -3.98
CA ALA A 152 0.53 -19.78 -3.13
C ALA A 152 0.36 -19.34 -1.68
N SER A 153 -0.15 -18.15 -1.44
CA SER A 153 -0.44 -17.61 -0.11
C SER A 153 -1.75 -18.12 0.50
N ARG A 154 -2.61 -18.80 -0.29
CA ARG A 154 -3.97 -19.20 0.08
C ARG A 154 -4.93 -18.04 0.39
N LEU A 155 -4.62 -16.85 -0.11
CA LEU A 155 -5.45 -15.66 0.07
C LEU A 155 -6.48 -15.46 -1.03
N GLY A 156 -6.56 -16.36 -2.01
CA GLY A 156 -7.48 -16.33 -3.15
C GLY A 156 -8.92 -16.70 -2.79
N HIS A 157 -9.50 -15.99 -1.86
CA HIS A 157 -10.88 -16.19 -1.45
C HIS A 157 -11.83 -15.75 -2.58
N LEU A 158 -12.93 -16.48 -2.80
CA LEU A 158 -13.91 -16.19 -3.85
C LEU A 158 -15.10 -15.35 -3.36
N GLN A 159 -15.22 -15.12 -2.08
CA GLN A 159 -16.23 -14.20 -1.55
C GLN A 159 -15.82 -12.75 -1.85
N LYS A 160 -16.82 -11.92 -2.04
CA LYS A 160 -16.62 -10.52 -2.38
C LYS A 160 -15.90 -9.78 -1.25
N GLY A 161 -14.68 -9.37 -1.52
CA GLY A 161 -13.89 -8.55 -0.62
C GLY A 161 -14.37 -7.10 -0.66
N HIS A 162 -14.70 -6.54 0.51
CA HIS A 162 -15.27 -5.21 0.60
C HIS A 162 -14.33 -4.21 1.27
N ALA A 163 -13.72 -4.58 2.40
CA ALA A 163 -12.71 -3.76 3.05
C ALA A 163 -11.48 -4.59 3.39
N VAL A 164 -10.31 -3.99 3.27
CA VAL A 164 -9.01 -4.65 3.52
C VAL A 164 -8.19 -3.81 4.48
N ALA A 165 -7.57 -4.46 5.46
CA ALA A 165 -6.60 -3.82 6.34
C ALA A 165 -5.40 -4.75 6.60
N PHE A 166 -4.21 -4.17 6.61
CA PHE A 166 -2.99 -4.82 7.12
C PHE A 166 -2.69 -4.28 8.51
N ALA A 167 -2.52 -5.16 9.47
CA ALA A 167 -2.19 -4.79 10.84
C ALA A 167 -1.43 -5.92 11.55
N ASP A 168 -0.45 -5.57 12.34
CA ASP A 168 0.21 -6.48 13.28
C ASP A 168 -0.71 -6.58 14.51
N LEU A 169 -1.57 -7.61 14.55
CA LEU A 169 -2.66 -7.74 15.53
C LEU A 169 -2.24 -8.45 16.81
N ASP A 170 -1.30 -9.37 16.74
CA ASP A 170 -0.76 -10.10 17.87
C ASP A 170 0.57 -9.53 18.40
N ASN A 171 1.10 -8.50 17.72
CA ASN A 171 2.34 -7.79 18.02
C ASN A 171 3.60 -8.68 17.91
N ASP A 172 3.62 -9.57 16.94
CA ASP A 172 4.79 -10.38 16.62
C ASP A 172 5.74 -9.74 15.58
N GLY A 173 5.32 -8.61 15.00
CA GLY A 173 6.07 -7.79 14.05
C GLY A 173 5.83 -8.11 12.59
N ASP A 174 4.95 -9.07 12.32
CA ASP A 174 4.47 -9.38 10.97
C ASP A 174 3.07 -8.79 10.76
N LEU A 175 2.76 -8.34 9.55
CA LEU A 175 1.43 -7.81 9.25
C LEU A 175 0.46 -8.94 8.92
N ASP A 176 -0.65 -9.00 9.65
CA ASP A 176 -1.81 -9.82 9.32
C ASP A 176 -2.70 -9.14 8.30
N LEU A 177 -3.59 -9.91 7.67
CA LEU A 177 -4.56 -9.40 6.72
C LEU A 177 -5.98 -9.61 7.25
N PHE A 178 -6.71 -8.52 7.43
CA PHE A 178 -8.14 -8.55 7.69
C PHE A 178 -8.92 -8.19 6.42
N GLU A 179 -9.93 -8.98 6.10
CA GLU A 179 -10.81 -8.77 4.97
C GLU A 179 -12.27 -8.84 5.41
N GLN A 180 -12.99 -7.75 5.19
CA GLN A 180 -14.45 -7.76 5.30
C GLN A 180 -15.03 -8.36 4.03
N LEU A 181 -15.87 -9.37 4.20
CA LEU A 181 -16.47 -10.13 3.13
C LEU A 181 -18.00 -9.92 3.09
N GLY A 182 -18.55 -10.02 1.91
CA GLY A 182 -20.01 -10.04 1.73
C GLY A 182 -20.47 -9.16 0.59
N GLY A 183 -21.73 -9.35 0.23
CA GLY A 183 -22.38 -8.67 -0.88
C GLY A 183 -23.44 -7.66 -0.44
N ALA A 184 -24.06 -7.03 -1.45
CA ALA A 184 -25.06 -5.98 -1.26
C ALA A 184 -26.49 -6.50 -1.06
N TYR A 185 -26.72 -7.80 -1.27
CA TYR A 185 -28.09 -8.36 -1.29
C TYR A 185 -28.33 -9.31 -0.11
N PRO A 186 -29.59 -9.44 0.36
CA PRO A 186 -29.96 -10.47 1.32
C PRO A 186 -29.55 -11.87 0.82
N GLY A 187 -28.88 -12.64 1.68
CA GLY A 187 -28.37 -13.97 1.34
C GLY A 187 -26.94 -13.99 0.77
N ASP A 188 -26.36 -12.85 0.46
CA ASP A 188 -24.96 -12.70 0.04
C ASP A 188 -24.04 -12.23 1.21
N GLY A 189 -24.50 -12.45 2.43
CA GLY A 189 -23.71 -12.17 3.64
C GLY A 189 -22.68 -13.27 3.87
N TYR A 190 -21.47 -12.89 4.24
CA TYR A 190 -20.40 -13.81 4.59
C TYR A 190 -19.68 -13.32 5.84
N ARG A 191 -18.98 -14.24 6.54
CA ARG A 191 -18.19 -13.85 7.70
C ARG A 191 -16.89 -13.24 7.21
N ASP A 192 -16.45 -12.18 7.90
CA ASP A 192 -15.15 -11.57 7.68
C ASP A 192 -14.03 -12.60 7.90
N ALA A 193 -12.93 -12.40 7.21
CA ALA A 193 -11.76 -13.26 7.31
C ALA A 193 -10.59 -12.50 7.97
N LEU A 194 -9.94 -13.18 8.90
CA LEU A 194 -8.66 -12.79 9.44
C LEU A 194 -7.65 -13.85 9.04
N PHE A 195 -6.61 -13.44 8.34
CA PHE A 195 -5.51 -14.27 7.94
C PHE A 195 -4.29 -13.89 8.78
N GLU A 196 -3.95 -14.76 9.72
CA GLU A 196 -2.74 -14.65 10.53
C GLU A 196 -1.52 -14.96 9.66
N ASN A 197 -0.54 -14.06 9.70
CA ASN A 197 0.71 -14.24 8.98
C ASN A 197 1.64 -15.18 9.77
N PRO A 198 2.07 -16.30 9.20
CA PRO A 198 2.96 -17.22 9.91
C PRO A 198 4.38 -16.67 10.11
N GLY A 199 4.62 -15.46 9.69
CA GLY A 199 5.90 -14.78 9.80
C GLY A 199 6.92 -15.18 8.75
N SER A 200 8.04 -14.49 8.79
CA SER A 200 9.18 -14.73 7.92
C SER A 200 10.51 -14.62 8.69
N ASP A 201 11.62 -15.02 8.06
CA ASP A 201 12.97 -14.82 8.65
C ASP A 201 13.43 -13.35 8.57
N ASN A 202 12.65 -12.44 8.04
CA ASN A 202 12.97 -11.01 7.98
C ASN A 202 12.66 -10.34 9.33
N SER A 203 13.15 -9.15 9.50
CA SER A 203 12.87 -8.34 10.69
C SER A 203 12.08 -7.10 10.32
N SER A 204 11.38 -6.56 11.28
CA SER A 204 10.64 -5.30 11.15
C SER A 204 10.94 -4.35 12.30
N ILE A 205 10.43 -3.16 12.23
CA ILE A 205 10.31 -2.22 13.34
C ILE A 205 8.91 -1.63 13.34
N SER A 206 8.29 -1.60 14.52
CA SER A 206 6.99 -0.92 14.69
C SER A 206 7.20 0.47 15.29
N ILE A 207 6.69 1.49 14.60
CA ILE A 207 6.90 2.89 14.97
C ILE A 207 5.56 3.59 15.19
N LYS A 208 5.31 4.00 16.42
CA LYS A 208 4.21 4.91 16.77
C LYS A 208 4.73 6.34 16.74
N ILE A 209 4.15 7.18 15.90
CA ILE A 209 4.58 8.58 15.74
C ILE A 209 3.52 9.51 16.30
N ILE A 210 3.95 10.51 17.07
CA ILE A 210 3.08 11.48 17.72
C ILE A 210 3.54 12.89 17.36
N GLY A 211 2.67 13.64 16.69
CA GLY A 211 2.87 15.06 16.40
C GLY A 211 2.52 15.93 17.62
N GLU A 212 3.23 17.04 17.76
CA GLU A 212 2.98 18.09 18.74
C GLU A 212 2.56 19.39 18.06
N THR A 213 3.34 19.87 17.12
CA THR A 213 3.00 21.00 16.22
C THR A 213 2.33 20.48 14.94
N THR A 214 2.82 19.36 14.44
CA THR A 214 2.14 18.56 13.41
C THR A 214 0.88 17.92 14.04
N ASN A 215 -0.10 17.52 13.20
CA ASN A 215 -1.28 16.84 13.72
C ASN A 215 -0.87 15.63 14.58
N THR A 216 -1.58 15.41 15.70
CA THR A 216 -1.25 14.40 16.71
C THR A 216 -1.13 12.97 16.13
N SER A 217 -1.90 12.66 15.10
CA SER A 217 -1.86 11.40 14.38
C SER A 217 -0.66 11.28 13.43
N ALA A 218 0.15 12.33 13.30
CA ALA A 218 1.33 12.43 12.46
C ALA A 218 1.08 12.11 10.96
N ILE A 219 -0.16 12.22 10.49
CA ILE A 219 -0.49 12.00 9.07
C ILE A 219 0.30 12.97 8.20
N GLY A 220 0.98 12.43 7.17
CA GLY A 220 1.85 13.18 6.26
C GLY A 220 3.33 13.20 6.66
N VAL A 221 3.67 12.70 7.85
CA VAL A 221 5.06 12.52 8.26
C VAL A 221 5.75 11.50 7.35
N LYS A 222 7.01 11.75 7.01
CA LYS A 222 7.83 10.85 6.22
C LYS A 222 8.88 10.20 7.10
N ILE A 223 9.06 8.90 6.91
CA ILE A 223 10.08 8.11 7.59
C ILE A 223 11.04 7.58 6.55
N LYS A 224 12.33 7.70 6.83
CA LYS A 224 13.39 7.05 6.07
C LYS A 224 14.22 6.20 7.02
N LEU A 225 14.40 4.93 6.68
CA LEU A 225 15.29 4.02 7.37
C LEU A 225 16.46 3.69 6.47
N ASP A 226 17.68 3.92 6.94
CA ASP A 226 18.89 3.44 6.27
C ASP A 226 19.36 2.16 6.98
N VAL A 227 19.47 1.08 6.23
CA VAL A 227 19.89 -0.24 6.73
C VAL A 227 21.03 -0.79 5.89
N THR A 228 21.82 -1.69 6.51
CA THR A 228 22.81 -2.48 5.79
C THR A 228 22.37 -3.94 5.78
N GLU A 229 22.11 -4.47 4.60
CA GLU A 229 21.65 -5.84 4.39
C GLU A 229 22.63 -6.56 3.46
N ASN A 230 23.15 -7.71 3.87
CA ASN A 230 24.11 -8.50 3.09
C ASN A 230 25.32 -7.68 2.59
N GLY A 231 25.77 -6.68 3.39
CA GLY A 231 26.88 -5.80 3.06
C GLY A 231 26.53 -4.64 2.10
N ALA A 232 25.28 -4.52 1.66
CA ALA A 232 24.80 -3.42 0.83
C ALA A 232 23.92 -2.45 1.63
N ASN A 233 24.12 -1.17 1.43
CA ASN A 233 23.28 -0.14 2.04
C ASN A 233 22.03 0.08 1.19
N ARG A 234 20.88 0.20 1.84
CA ARG A 234 19.63 0.60 1.20
C ARG A 234 18.80 1.50 2.10
N SER A 235 17.93 2.29 1.49
CA SER A 235 16.95 3.12 2.20
C SER A 235 15.55 2.53 2.01
N ILE A 236 14.72 2.69 3.03
CA ILE A 236 13.31 2.30 3.04
C ILE A 236 12.51 3.53 3.41
N TYR A 237 11.50 3.84 2.62
CA TYR A 237 10.68 5.03 2.82
C TYR A 237 9.25 4.68 3.17
N ARG A 238 8.66 5.42 4.11
CA ARG A 238 7.24 5.33 4.47
C ARG A 238 6.65 6.72 4.65
N HIS A 239 5.37 6.80 4.33
CA HIS A 239 4.55 7.97 4.61
C HIS A 239 3.45 7.57 5.57
N VAL A 240 3.28 8.29 6.67
CA VAL A 240 2.18 8.03 7.61
C VAL A 240 0.86 8.41 6.97
N ASN A 241 0.06 7.41 6.69
CA ASN A 241 -1.30 7.51 6.16
C ASN A 241 -2.12 6.30 6.62
N SER A 242 -3.39 6.26 6.28
CA SER A 242 -4.29 5.16 6.65
C SER A 242 -4.37 4.04 5.61
N GLY A 243 -3.52 4.05 4.59
CA GLY A 243 -3.50 3.00 3.56
C GLY A 243 -4.48 3.25 2.41
N GLY A 244 -5.09 2.17 1.92
CA GLY A 244 -5.81 2.10 0.66
C GLY A 244 -7.25 2.59 0.66
N SER A 245 -8.18 1.77 0.16
CA SER A 245 -9.57 2.13 -0.09
C SER A 245 -10.52 1.09 0.49
N PHE A 246 -11.62 1.51 1.13
CA PHE A 246 -12.57 0.65 1.85
C PHE A 246 -11.88 -0.24 2.91
N GLY A 247 -11.04 0.36 3.67
CA GLY A 247 -10.26 -0.23 4.75
C GLY A 247 -9.18 0.76 5.13
N ALA A 248 -8.70 0.65 6.34
CA ALA A 248 -7.65 1.52 6.84
C ALA A 248 -6.64 0.72 7.65
N ASN A 249 -5.38 0.95 7.40
CA ASN A 249 -4.29 0.44 8.23
C ASN A 249 -4.14 1.27 9.49
N PRO A 250 -3.64 0.70 10.59
CA PRO A 250 -3.21 1.48 11.75
C PRO A 250 -2.18 2.54 11.35
N LEU A 251 -2.21 3.69 12.05
CA LEU A 251 -1.20 4.74 11.84
C LEU A 251 0.17 4.37 12.40
N ARG A 252 0.25 3.36 13.27
CA ARG A 252 1.50 2.70 13.67
C ARG A 252 2.12 2.08 12.43
N GLN A 253 3.33 2.45 12.10
CA GLN A 253 4.03 1.96 10.92
C GLN A 253 4.82 0.70 11.27
N CYS A 254 4.43 -0.44 10.72
CA CYS A 254 5.25 -1.65 10.72
C CYS A 254 6.09 -1.65 9.43
N ILE A 255 7.41 -1.61 9.58
CA ILE A 255 8.34 -1.43 8.47
C ILE A 255 9.34 -2.59 8.46
N GLY A 256 9.28 -3.40 7.43
CA GLY A 256 10.25 -4.48 7.23
C GLY A 256 11.66 -3.95 6.97
N THR A 257 12.63 -4.61 7.56
CA THR A 257 14.06 -4.29 7.40
C THR A 257 14.84 -5.40 6.68
N GLY A 258 14.14 -6.44 6.22
CA GLY A 258 14.75 -7.61 5.61
C GLY A 258 15.62 -8.36 6.63
N LYS A 259 16.81 -8.72 6.23
CA LYS A 259 17.78 -9.40 7.11
C LYS A 259 18.57 -8.43 8.00
N ALA A 260 18.38 -7.12 7.87
CA ALA A 260 19.06 -6.16 8.72
C ALA A 260 18.54 -6.21 10.15
N LYS A 261 19.43 -6.38 11.10
CA LYS A 261 19.12 -6.43 12.54
C LYS A 261 19.29 -5.08 13.25
N VAL A 262 19.84 -4.10 12.53
CA VAL A 262 20.06 -2.74 13.02
C VAL A 262 19.70 -1.75 11.92
N ILE A 263 18.93 -0.75 12.28
CA ILE A 263 18.66 0.43 11.48
C ILE A 263 19.79 1.43 11.79
N ASN A 264 20.63 1.70 10.80
CA ASN A 264 21.80 2.57 10.96
C ASN A 264 21.39 4.00 11.28
N THR A 265 20.39 4.48 10.51
CA THR A 265 19.79 5.82 10.70
C THR A 265 18.30 5.75 10.42
N MET A 266 17.52 6.39 11.27
CA MET A 266 16.12 6.71 11.04
C MET A 266 15.96 8.22 10.96
N GLU A 267 15.41 8.72 9.86
CA GLU A 267 15.01 10.11 9.71
C GLU A 267 13.48 10.21 9.73
N VAL A 268 12.97 11.14 10.52
CA VAL A 268 11.55 11.48 10.61
C VAL A 268 11.37 12.93 10.20
N TYR A 269 10.77 13.17 9.02
CA TYR A 269 10.50 14.50 8.51
C TYR A 269 9.08 14.94 8.89
N TRP A 270 8.98 16.10 9.52
CA TRP A 270 7.76 16.73 10.00
C TRP A 270 7.30 17.83 9.04
N PRO A 271 6.24 17.61 8.24
CA PRO A 271 5.90 18.54 7.16
C PRO A 271 5.39 19.90 7.63
N THR A 272 4.82 20.00 8.82
CA THR A 272 4.30 21.28 9.36
C THR A 272 5.44 22.21 9.81
N THR A 273 6.50 21.65 10.36
CA THR A 273 7.62 22.41 10.91
C THR A 273 8.85 22.43 10.00
N ASP A 274 8.82 21.65 8.91
CA ASP A 274 9.94 21.46 7.96
C ASP A 274 11.21 20.97 8.66
N LYS A 275 11.06 20.18 9.73
CA LYS A 275 12.17 19.65 10.53
C LYS A 275 12.40 18.17 10.28
N VAL A 276 13.64 17.74 10.44
CA VAL A 276 14.04 16.33 10.43
C VAL A 276 14.63 15.96 11.79
N GLN A 277 14.05 14.96 12.44
CA GLN A 277 14.64 14.29 13.60
C GLN A 277 15.43 13.08 13.15
N ARG A 278 16.57 12.81 13.78
CA ARG A 278 17.45 11.69 13.43
C ARG A 278 17.77 10.85 14.64
N PHE A 279 17.67 9.54 14.43
CA PHE A 279 18.02 8.53 15.44
C PHE A 279 18.95 7.51 14.81
N HIS A 280 19.84 6.91 15.60
CA HIS A 280 20.88 6.02 15.10
C HIS A 280 20.94 4.70 15.86
N ASN A 281 21.42 3.66 15.17
CA ASN A 281 21.70 2.34 15.76
C ASN A 281 20.49 1.72 16.48
N ILE A 282 19.32 1.78 15.86
CA ILE A 282 18.09 1.23 16.41
C ILE A 282 18.04 -0.26 16.11
N LYS A 283 17.79 -1.08 17.11
CA LYS A 283 17.62 -2.52 16.94
C LYS A 283 16.31 -2.82 16.19
N ALA A 284 16.36 -3.62 15.14
CA ALA A 284 15.17 -4.19 14.53
C ALA A 284 14.49 -5.21 15.48
N GLY A 285 13.24 -5.54 15.26
CA GLY A 285 12.44 -6.36 16.17
C GLY A 285 12.01 -5.60 17.42
N THR A 286 11.87 -4.28 17.35
CA THR A 286 11.44 -3.44 18.48
C THR A 286 10.24 -2.58 18.12
N MET A 287 9.48 -2.23 19.13
CA MET A 287 8.38 -1.26 19.03
C MET A 287 8.79 0.04 19.73
N ILE A 288 8.74 1.15 19.01
CA ILE A 288 9.17 2.46 19.51
C ILE A 288 8.09 3.53 19.34
N GLU A 289 8.15 4.53 20.21
CA GLU A 289 7.39 5.77 20.07
C GLU A 289 8.36 6.92 19.76
N VAL A 290 8.04 7.68 18.70
CA VAL A 290 8.73 8.90 18.30
C VAL A 290 7.80 10.07 18.50
N ARG A 291 8.23 11.07 19.24
CA ARG A 291 7.47 12.28 19.51
C ARG A 291 8.14 13.48 18.83
N GLU A 292 7.35 14.33 18.18
CA GLU A 292 7.86 15.53 17.54
C GLU A 292 8.63 16.42 18.54
N GLY A 293 9.86 16.78 18.17
CA GLY A 293 10.73 17.64 18.97
C GLY A 293 11.46 16.94 20.13
N SER A 294 11.27 15.63 20.35
CA SER A 294 12.03 14.87 21.35
C SER A 294 13.23 14.18 20.70
N ASP A 295 14.41 14.34 21.28
CA ASP A 295 15.62 13.63 20.85
C ASP A 295 15.69 12.19 21.41
N GLU A 296 14.72 11.78 22.22
CA GLU A 296 14.67 10.46 22.84
C GLU A 296 13.66 9.54 22.16
N LEU A 297 14.08 8.30 21.93
CA LEU A 297 13.19 7.20 21.54
C LEU A 297 12.64 6.52 22.78
N LYS A 298 11.32 6.33 22.82
CA LYS A 298 10.68 5.54 23.86
C LYS A 298 10.45 4.12 23.34
N PHE A 299 11.10 3.13 23.94
CA PHE A 299 10.80 1.73 23.66
C PHE A 299 9.51 1.32 24.36
N ILE A 300 8.57 0.76 23.62
CA ILE A 300 7.23 0.40 24.13
C ILE A 300 6.95 -1.11 24.03
N GLY A 301 7.82 -1.87 23.37
CA GLY A 301 7.71 -3.31 23.24
C GLY A 301 8.82 -3.92 22.40
N ILE A 302 8.77 -5.24 22.32
CA ILE A 302 9.59 -6.08 21.42
C ILE A 302 8.59 -6.83 20.55
N ASN A 303 8.84 -6.86 19.25
CA ASN A 303 8.08 -7.65 18.31
C ASN A 303 8.50 -9.12 18.37
#